data_5b244a0e4235603e4a9872fe301a6029
#
_entry.id   5b244a0e4235603e4a9872fe301a6029
#
_cell.length_a   1.000
_cell.length_b   1.000
_cell.length_c   1.000
_cell.angle_alpha   90.00
_cell.angle_beta   90.00
_cell.angle_gamma   90.00
#
_symmetry.space_group_name_H-M   'P 1'
#
loop_
_entity.id
_entity.type
_entity.pdbx_description
1 polymer ?
#
loop_
_entity_poly.entity_id
_entity_poly.type
_entity_poly.pdbx_seq_one_letter_code
_entity_poly.pdbx_strand_id
1 'polypeptide(L)'
;MVLSTQGLSPITNPLNSVLIEKEVENIDQKFDQLVSLAEGLPRTEFVESSKNYWRGICRSLIFRFPDDLEILKLEGRGLLNRSKGIIQIRSAARLGQSDLGVNLRRVEYLFNNLENL
;
A
#
# COMPACT_ATOMS: atom_id res chain seq x y z
N MET A 1 17.67 10.40 -10.36
CA MET A 1 17.58 9.74 -10.76
C MET A 1 16.42 8.84 -10.84
N VAL A 2 16.54 7.86 -11.15
CA VAL A 2 15.56 6.98 -11.56
C VAL A 2 14.65 6.47 -10.50
N LEU A 3 15.06 6.55 -9.25
CA LEU A 3 14.26 6.00 -8.16
C LEU A 3 12.92 6.66 -8.04
N SER A 4 12.84 7.95 -8.31
CA SER A 4 11.58 8.67 -8.18
C SER A 4 10.54 8.19 -9.18
N THR A 5 10.96 7.57 -10.29
CA THR A 5 10.00 7.08 -11.27
C THR A 5 9.53 5.67 -10.97
N GLN A 6 10.13 5.00 -9.98
CA GLN A 6 9.79 3.63 -9.64
C GLN A 6 8.86 3.52 -8.43
N GLY A 7 8.82 4.54 -7.60
CA GLY A 7 8.02 4.52 -6.40
C GLY A 7 6.63 5.06 -6.61
N LEU A 8 5.79 4.90 -5.59
CA LEU A 8 4.47 5.50 -5.57
C LEU A 8 4.59 7.01 -5.43
N SER A 9 3.56 7.72 -5.86
CA SER A 9 3.54 9.18 -5.76
C SER A 9 3.61 9.61 -4.30
N PRO A 10 4.33 10.70 -4.00
CA PRO A 10 4.36 11.21 -2.63
C PRO A 10 2.97 11.69 -2.20
N ILE A 11 2.77 11.74 -0.90
CA ILE A 11 1.52 12.28 -0.37
C ILE A 11 1.61 13.81 -0.38
N THR A 12 0.45 14.45 -0.55
CA THR A 12 0.38 15.92 -0.55
C THR A 12 -0.26 16.47 0.70
N ASN A 13 -1.02 15.66 1.42
CA ASN A 13 -1.68 16.10 2.65
C ASN A 13 -1.53 15.03 3.73
N PRO A 14 -0.63 15.24 4.71
CA PRO A 14 -0.42 14.23 5.75
C PRO A 14 -1.59 14.07 6.71
N LEU A 15 -2.58 14.95 6.65
CA LEU A 15 -3.76 14.83 7.49
C LEU A 15 -4.78 13.83 6.93
N ASN A 16 -4.65 13.46 5.66
CA ASN A 16 -5.59 12.51 5.05
C ASN A 16 -4.93 11.44 4.20
N SER A 17 -3.61 11.30 4.27
CA SER A 17 -2.88 10.38 3.42
C SER A 17 -1.63 9.89 4.11
N VAL A 18 -1.22 8.67 3.78
CA VAL A 18 0.05 8.12 4.26
C VAL A 18 0.75 7.37 3.15
N LEU A 19 2.06 7.35 3.23
CA LEU A 19 2.91 6.52 2.38
C LEU A 19 3.96 5.92 3.28
N ILE A 20 3.95 4.60 3.42
CA ILE A 20 4.88 3.89 4.29
C ILE A 20 5.60 2.86 3.46
N GLU A 21 6.91 2.76 3.64
CA GLU A 21 7.68 1.73 3.00
C GLU A 21 8.43 0.90 4.03
N LYS A 22 8.60 -0.38 3.73
CA LYS A 22 9.34 -1.28 4.59
C LYS A 22 10.18 -2.21 3.75
N GLU A 23 11.40 -2.47 4.22
CA GLU A 23 12.21 -3.53 3.65
C GLU A 23 11.72 -4.87 4.21
N VAL A 24 11.51 -5.83 3.31
CA VAL A 24 10.99 -7.15 3.71
C VAL A 24 11.78 -8.24 3.02
N GLU A 25 11.83 -9.40 3.66
CA GLU A 25 12.35 -10.60 3.02
C GLU A 25 11.20 -11.36 2.40
N ASN A 26 11.51 -12.28 1.48
CA ASN A 26 10.51 -13.04 0.75
C ASN A 26 9.50 -12.11 0.10
N ILE A 27 10.04 -11.15 -0.66
CA ILE A 27 9.27 -10.02 -1.17
C ILE A 27 8.07 -10.45 -2.01
N ASP A 28 8.23 -11.47 -2.85
CA ASP A 28 7.13 -11.90 -3.71
C ASP A 28 5.97 -12.48 -2.91
N GLN A 29 6.28 -13.32 -1.93
CA GLN A 29 5.25 -13.90 -1.08
C GLN A 29 4.56 -12.86 -0.22
N LYS A 30 5.35 -11.90 0.31
CA LYS A 30 4.79 -10.84 1.12
C LYS A 30 3.90 -9.90 0.32
N PHE A 31 4.31 -9.60 -0.92
CA PHE A 31 3.48 -8.79 -1.79
C PHE A 31 2.15 -9.49 -2.07
N ASP A 32 2.19 -10.78 -2.43
CA ASP A 32 0.98 -11.52 -2.70
C ASP A 32 0.07 -11.59 -1.47
N GLN A 33 0.67 -11.73 -0.29
CA GLN A 33 -0.09 -11.74 0.95
C GLN A 33 -0.76 -10.39 1.23
N LEU A 34 -0.03 -9.30 0.99
CA LEU A 34 -0.60 -7.96 1.14
C LEU A 34 -1.76 -7.72 0.19
N VAL A 35 -1.62 -8.16 -1.05
CA VAL A 35 -2.69 -8.04 -2.04
C VAL A 35 -3.93 -8.78 -1.56
N SER A 36 -3.77 -10.00 -1.06
CA SER A 36 -4.88 -10.77 -0.53
C SER A 36 -5.54 -10.06 0.66
N LEU A 37 -4.74 -9.52 1.55
CA LEU A 37 -5.27 -8.78 2.70
C LEU A 37 -6.04 -7.54 2.24
N ALA A 38 -5.50 -6.82 1.27
CA ALA A 38 -6.14 -5.62 0.75
C ALA A 38 -7.47 -5.93 0.07
N GLU A 39 -7.51 -7.01 -0.70
CA GLU A 39 -8.74 -7.42 -1.37
C GLU A 39 -9.80 -7.88 -0.39
N GLY A 40 -9.40 -8.28 0.80
CA GLY A 40 -10.34 -8.65 1.87
C GLY A 40 -10.82 -7.51 2.74
N LEU A 41 -10.31 -6.31 2.55
CA LEU A 41 -10.76 -5.16 3.32
C LEU A 41 -12.22 -4.83 3.00
N PRO A 42 -13.00 -4.38 4.00
CA PRO A 42 -14.40 -4.05 3.73
C PRO A 42 -14.53 -2.88 2.76
N ARG A 43 -15.56 -2.93 1.93
CA ARG A 43 -15.93 -1.87 0.99
C ARG A 43 -14.77 -1.47 0.08
N THR A 44 -13.98 -2.45 -0.34
CA THR A 44 -12.83 -2.23 -1.20
C THR A 44 -13.12 -2.75 -2.60
N GLU A 45 -12.90 -1.88 -3.57
CA GLU A 45 -13.15 -2.15 -4.97
C GLU A 45 -11.81 -2.29 -5.68
N PHE A 46 -11.60 -3.42 -6.35
CA PHE A 46 -10.39 -3.65 -7.13
C PHE A 46 -10.39 -2.72 -8.35
N VAL A 47 -9.23 -2.14 -8.65
CA VAL A 47 -9.08 -1.28 -9.84
C VAL A 47 -8.12 -1.90 -10.83
N GLU A 48 -6.89 -2.20 -10.42
CA GLU A 48 -5.91 -2.78 -11.33
C GLU A 48 -4.82 -3.50 -10.55
N SER A 49 -4.16 -4.44 -11.22
CA SER A 49 -2.99 -5.08 -10.65
C SER A 49 -2.04 -5.51 -11.76
N SER A 50 -0.78 -5.62 -11.39
CA SER A 50 0.25 -6.16 -12.25
C SER A 50 1.21 -6.97 -11.39
N LYS A 51 2.32 -7.40 -11.97
CA LYS A 51 3.28 -8.22 -11.25
C LYS A 51 3.78 -7.56 -9.97
N ASN A 52 3.95 -6.23 -10.00
CA ASN A 52 4.57 -5.50 -8.88
C ASN A 52 3.66 -4.46 -8.25
N TYR A 53 2.41 -4.36 -8.68
CA TYR A 53 1.55 -3.24 -8.30
C TYR A 53 0.10 -3.68 -8.17
N TRP A 54 -0.56 -3.16 -7.14
CA TRP A 54 -1.99 -3.37 -6.92
C TRP A 54 -2.63 -2.06 -6.50
N ARG A 55 -3.83 -1.80 -6.99
CA ARG A 55 -4.58 -0.61 -6.62
C ARG A 55 -6.05 -0.93 -6.44
N GLY A 56 -6.62 -0.36 -5.39
CA GLY A 56 -8.05 -0.45 -5.14
C GLY A 56 -8.58 0.84 -4.52
N ILE A 57 -9.89 0.92 -4.39
CA ILE A 57 -10.57 2.04 -3.77
C ILE A 57 -11.29 1.52 -2.55
N CYS A 58 -10.98 2.10 -1.38
CA CYS A 58 -11.64 1.77 -0.13
C CYS A 58 -12.63 2.89 0.19
N ARG A 59 -13.88 2.53 0.52
CA ARG A 59 -14.89 3.55 0.77
C ARG A 59 -15.28 3.57 2.23
N SER A 60 -15.56 4.77 2.77
CA SER A 60 -16.00 4.90 4.14
C SER A 60 -17.40 4.30 4.30
N LEU A 61 -17.73 3.95 5.56
CA LEU A 61 -18.95 3.20 5.83
C LEU A 61 -20.22 3.98 5.52
N ILE A 62 -20.29 5.22 5.97
CA ILE A 62 -21.50 6.01 5.88
C ILE A 62 -21.54 6.87 4.63
N PHE A 63 -20.52 7.69 4.45
CA PHE A 63 -20.52 8.66 3.35
C PHE A 63 -19.94 8.10 2.07
N ARG A 64 -19.33 6.92 2.12
CA ARG A 64 -18.76 6.25 0.95
C ARG A 64 -17.65 7.05 0.27
N PHE A 65 -16.94 7.86 1.05
CA PHE A 65 -15.82 8.64 0.52
C PHE A 65 -14.72 7.70 0.04
N PRO A 66 -14.18 7.95 -1.15
CA PRO A 66 -13.16 7.05 -1.71
C PRO A 66 -11.76 7.39 -1.22
N ASP A 67 -11.05 6.36 -0.80
CA ASP A 67 -9.62 6.44 -0.51
C ASP A 67 -8.89 5.54 -1.52
N ASP A 68 -7.85 6.05 -2.15
CA ASP A 68 -7.03 5.24 -3.05
C ASP A 68 -6.01 4.46 -2.23
N LEU A 69 -6.00 3.15 -2.40
CA LEU A 69 -5.03 2.26 -1.76
C LEU A 69 -4.14 1.66 -2.84
N GLU A 70 -2.83 1.83 -2.67
CA GLU A 70 -1.85 1.32 -3.62
C GLU A 70 -0.78 0.52 -2.90
N ILE A 71 -0.38 -0.60 -3.48
CA ILE A 71 0.71 -1.43 -2.97
C ILE A 71 1.70 -1.64 -4.11
N LEU A 72 2.95 -1.31 -3.87
CA LEU A 72 4.01 -1.46 -4.87
C LEU A 72 5.15 -2.29 -4.31
N LYS A 73 5.59 -3.24 -5.10
CA LYS A 73 6.76 -4.05 -4.79
C LYS A 73 7.95 -3.54 -5.58
N LEU A 74 8.99 -3.14 -4.88
CA LEU A 74 10.28 -2.79 -5.47
C LEU A 74 11.25 -3.90 -5.13
N GLU A 75 11.66 -4.66 -6.13
CA GLU A 75 12.49 -5.83 -5.90
C GLU A 75 13.84 -5.46 -5.33
N GLY A 76 14.46 -6.44 -4.67
CA GLY A 76 15.72 -6.22 -4.03
C GLY A 76 16.81 -5.79 -4.98
N ARG A 77 17.66 -4.90 -4.48
CA ARG A 77 18.71 -4.31 -5.29
C ARG A 77 20.06 -4.87 -4.98
N GLY A 78 20.17 -5.68 -3.94
CA GLY A 78 21.43 -6.28 -3.59
C GLY A 78 21.72 -7.48 -4.44
N LEU A 79 22.96 -7.61 -4.86
CA LEU A 79 23.39 -8.78 -5.62
C LEU A 79 23.31 -10.05 -4.78
N LEU A 80 23.44 -9.92 -3.47
CA LEU A 80 23.54 -11.07 -2.59
C LEU A 80 22.22 -11.53 -2.03
N ASN A 81 21.17 -10.74 -2.15
CA ASN A 81 19.88 -11.12 -1.58
C ASN A 81 18.74 -10.64 -2.43
N ARG A 82 18.34 -11.46 -3.39
CA ARG A 82 17.28 -11.13 -4.33
C ARG A 82 15.89 -11.31 -3.75
N SER A 83 15.77 -11.99 -2.60
CA SER A 83 14.48 -12.18 -1.97
C SER A 83 14.06 -10.95 -1.16
N LYS A 84 15.00 -10.08 -0.83
CA LYS A 84 14.70 -8.84 -0.13
C LYS A 84 14.24 -7.78 -1.10
N GLY A 85 13.39 -6.90 -0.62
CA GLY A 85 12.98 -5.75 -1.40
C GLY A 85 12.21 -4.78 -0.54
N ILE A 86 11.63 -3.78 -1.16
CA ILE A 86 10.87 -2.76 -0.46
C ILE A 86 9.43 -2.85 -0.90
N ILE A 87 8.53 -2.84 0.09
CA ILE A 87 7.09 -2.70 -0.16
C ILE A 87 6.70 -1.28 0.23
N GLN A 88 6.05 -0.59 -0.69
CA GLN A 88 5.44 0.70 -0.41
C GLN A 88 3.93 0.53 -0.39
N ILE A 89 3.27 1.11 0.60
CA ILE A 89 1.82 1.18 0.64
C ILE A 89 1.42 2.64 0.81
N ARG A 90 0.58 3.10 -0.11
CA ARG A 90 0.05 4.45 -0.08
C ARG A 90 -1.46 4.37 0.07
N SER A 91 -2.02 5.10 1.02
CA SER A 91 -3.45 5.16 1.22
C SER A 91 -3.84 6.62 1.40
N ALA A 92 -4.66 7.13 0.50
CA ALA A 92 -4.91 8.57 0.40
C ALA A 92 -6.37 8.86 0.12
N ALA A 93 -6.94 9.75 0.92
CA ALA A 93 -8.30 10.21 0.69
C ALA A 93 -8.33 11.12 -0.53
N ARG A 94 -9.38 10.99 -1.33
CA ARG A 94 -9.61 11.92 -2.44
C ARG A 94 -10.32 13.18 -1.99
N LEU A 95 -11.05 13.11 -0.88
CA LEU A 95 -11.90 14.20 -0.40
C LEU A 95 -11.58 14.49 1.06
N GLY A 96 -11.79 15.75 1.45
CA GLY A 96 -11.67 16.15 2.83
C GLY A 96 -10.27 16.57 3.23
N GLN A 97 -10.17 17.31 4.32
CA GLN A 97 -8.90 17.83 4.82
C GLN A 97 -8.23 16.89 5.80
N SER A 98 -9.02 16.09 6.51
CA SER A 98 -8.51 15.16 7.50
C SER A 98 -9.33 13.88 7.46
N ASP A 99 -8.65 12.75 7.62
CA ASP A 99 -9.32 11.44 7.65
C ASP A 99 -9.40 10.85 9.06
N LEU A 100 -9.02 11.63 10.08
CA LEU A 100 -8.99 11.20 11.48
C LEU A 100 -8.14 9.93 11.68
N GLY A 101 -7.10 9.77 10.87
CA GLY A 101 -6.18 8.65 10.99
C GLY A 101 -6.62 7.37 10.32
N VAL A 102 -7.69 7.39 9.54
CA VAL A 102 -8.20 6.17 8.89
C VAL A 102 -7.18 5.55 7.95
N ASN A 103 -6.53 6.37 7.12
CA ASN A 103 -5.55 5.84 6.17
C ASN A 103 -4.32 5.26 6.86
N LEU A 104 -3.85 5.90 7.92
CA LEU A 104 -2.74 5.36 8.69
C LEU A 104 -3.10 4.00 9.30
N ARG A 105 -4.26 3.90 9.94
CA ARG A 105 -4.68 2.64 10.55
C ARG A 105 -4.83 1.53 9.52
N ARG A 106 -5.30 1.88 8.32
CA ARG A 106 -5.43 0.89 7.23
C ARG A 106 -4.07 0.32 6.85
N VAL A 107 -3.08 1.19 6.65
CA VAL A 107 -1.75 0.75 6.26
C VAL A 107 -1.10 -0.05 7.39
N GLU A 108 -1.27 0.38 8.63
CA GLU A 108 -0.75 -0.36 9.77
C GLU A 108 -1.39 -1.75 9.88
N TYR A 109 -2.69 -1.83 9.65
CA TYR A 109 -3.38 -3.13 9.65
C TYR A 109 -2.75 -4.08 8.63
N LEU A 110 -2.50 -3.58 7.42
CA LEU A 110 -1.93 -4.42 6.37
C LEU A 110 -0.55 -4.93 6.76
N PHE A 111 0.33 -4.05 7.20
CA PHE A 111 1.68 -4.49 7.59
C PHE A 111 1.65 -5.38 8.83
N ASN A 112 0.79 -5.10 9.80
CA ASN A 112 0.74 -5.87 11.03
C ASN A 112 0.18 -7.28 10.84
N ASN A 113 -0.52 -7.52 9.74
CA ASN A 113 -1.08 -8.83 9.45
C ASN A 113 -0.24 -9.65 8.47
N LEU A 114 0.93 -9.16 8.12
CA LEU A 114 1.86 -9.97 7.36
C LEU A 114 2.43 -11.07 8.22
N GLU A 115 2.40 -12.29 7.69
CA GLU A 115 3.01 -13.41 8.38
C GLU A 115 4.52 -13.39 8.19
N ASN A 116 5.22 -13.93 9.19
CA ASN A 116 6.64 -14.16 9.05
C ASN A 116 6.84 -15.37 8.15
N LEU A 117 7.37 -15.10 6.99
CA LEU A 117 7.66 -16.16 6.03
C LEU A 117 9.16 -16.48 5.99
#